data_893004f2a3bad6284a9d986af898bb5f
#
_entry.id   893004f2a3bad6284a9d986af898bb5f
#
_cell.length_a   1.000
_cell.length_b   1.000
_cell.length_c   1.000
_cell.angle_alpha   90.00
_cell.angle_beta   90.00
_cell.angle_gamma   90.00
#
_symmetry.space_group_name_H-M   'P 1'
#
loop_
_entity.id
_entity.type
_entity.pdbx_description
1 polymer ?
#
loop_
_entity_poly.entity_id
_entity_poly.type
_entity_poly.pdbx_seq_one_letter_code
_entity_poly.pdbx_strand_id
1 'polypeptide(L)'
;DFMLKNASNSHHLTTPPKRAPLFSRLGVFLLTVGILMAFFISQLLGVYIAGKLVLPPAKNSTMADIFFFGSNDGTVVSLSIMIGCVLLVAISLLVIRIRGGNSRQYLALKPFSLAVGIGMLGLLLVFMIGSQALTYLLDKSPLLFVDPLYQSVSSVWLLIFAMVIVAPIYEEMIFRGLLWSAIVEQFTSPTYSKHRGAVVASVVTSLIFAVIHVQYGIYEISTIVVLALIFCYARVKSGSLLLPILLHIVNNGAAMWQYLAQTA
;
A
#
# COMPACT_ATOMS: atom_id res chain seq x y z
N ASP A 1 -61.72 -13.79 39.68
CA ASP A 1 -60.61 -12.88 39.82
C ASP A 1 -59.33 -13.53 39.33
N PHE A 2 -59.05 -13.31 38.08
CA PHE A 2 -57.88 -13.91 37.44
C PHE A 2 -56.94 -12.77 37.05
N MET A 3 -56.03 -12.42 37.95
CA MET A 3 -55.01 -11.39 37.68
C MET A 3 -53.93 -11.96 36.76
N LEU A 4 -53.94 -11.53 35.51
CA LEU A 4 -52.86 -11.70 34.54
C LEU A 4 -51.65 -10.87 34.96
N LYS A 5 -50.59 -11.55 35.42
CA LYS A 5 -49.24 -10.96 35.54
C LYS A 5 -48.62 -10.91 34.17
N ASN A 6 -48.66 -9.75 33.52
CA ASN A 6 -47.79 -9.45 32.35
C ASN A 6 -46.36 -9.30 32.83
N ALA A 7 -45.56 -10.33 32.64
CA ALA A 7 -44.11 -10.22 32.72
C ALA A 7 -43.61 -9.62 31.39
N SER A 8 -43.38 -8.32 31.39
CA SER A 8 -42.68 -7.66 30.28
C SER A 8 -41.21 -8.10 30.30
N ASN A 9 -40.90 -9.11 29.48
CA ASN A 9 -39.51 -9.45 29.13
C ASN A 9 -38.94 -8.34 28.25
N SER A 10 -38.42 -7.30 28.88
CA SER A 10 -37.51 -6.36 28.18
C SER A 10 -36.21 -7.06 27.93
N HIS A 11 -36.10 -7.73 26.77
CA HIS A 11 -34.82 -8.09 26.21
C HIS A 11 -34.03 -6.80 25.95
N HIS A 12 -33.26 -6.35 26.95
CA HIS A 12 -32.18 -5.42 26.72
C HIS A 12 -31.24 -6.08 25.68
N LEU A 13 -31.40 -5.71 24.43
CA LEU A 13 -30.40 -5.93 23.39
C LEU A 13 -29.14 -5.15 23.81
N THR A 14 -28.32 -5.78 24.65
CA THR A 14 -26.98 -5.28 24.96
C THR A 14 -26.20 -5.27 23.63
N THR A 15 -26.06 -4.09 23.05
CA THR A 15 -25.13 -3.89 21.94
C THR A 15 -23.77 -4.44 22.37
N PRO A 16 -23.14 -5.32 21.59
CA PRO A 16 -21.86 -5.89 21.98
C PRO A 16 -20.87 -4.76 22.26
N PRO A 17 -20.05 -4.88 23.31
CA PRO A 17 -19.12 -3.84 23.70
C PRO A 17 -18.22 -3.49 22.52
N LYS A 18 -18.19 -2.21 22.16
CA LYS A 18 -17.37 -1.69 21.06
C LYS A 18 -15.91 -2.01 21.39
N ARG A 19 -15.25 -2.81 20.60
CA ARG A 19 -13.81 -3.11 20.79
C ARG A 19 -13.04 -1.80 20.90
N ALA A 20 -12.18 -1.70 21.91
CA ALA A 20 -11.24 -0.59 22.03
C ALA A 20 -10.30 -0.55 20.80
N PRO A 21 -9.86 0.63 20.39
CA PRO A 21 -8.86 0.76 19.34
C PRO A 21 -7.62 -0.09 19.64
N LEU A 22 -7.05 -0.73 18.61
CA LEU A 22 -5.86 -1.58 18.77
C LEU A 22 -4.64 -0.76 19.21
N PHE A 23 -4.58 0.50 18.78
CA PHE A 23 -3.54 1.45 19.13
C PHE A 23 -4.13 2.69 19.81
N SER A 24 -3.43 3.27 20.79
CA SER A 24 -3.72 4.61 21.31
C SER A 24 -3.34 5.68 20.27
N ARG A 25 -3.74 6.94 20.48
CA ARG A 25 -3.34 8.06 19.58
C ARG A 25 -1.82 8.19 19.45
N LEU A 26 -1.10 8.17 20.56
CA LEU A 26 0.36 8.13 20.56
C LEU A 26 0.88 6.86 19.86
N GLY A 27 0.22 5.71 20.11
CA GLY A 27 0.53 4.45 19.44
C GLY A 27 0.41 4.51 17.92
N VAL A 28 -0.60 5.21 17.37
CA VAL A 28 -0.75 5.42 15.92
C VAL A 28 0.37 6.31 15.38
N PHE A 29 0.73 7.38 16.07
CA PHE A 29 1.85 8.23 15.69
C PHE A 29 3.17 7.44 15.66
N LEU A 30 3.48 6.72 16.73
CA LEU A 30 4.69 5.88 16.80
C LEU A 30 4.68 4.74 15.77
N LEU A 31 3.51 4.15 15.51
CA LEU A 31 3.34 3.16 14.45
C LEU A 31 3.65 3.75 13.07
N THR A 32 3.13 4.94 12.78
CA THR A 32 3.37 5.62 11.50
C THR A 32 4.85 5.91 11.30
N VAL A 33 5.50 6.53 12.28
CA VAL A 33 6.94 6.81 12.23
C VAL A 33 7.75 5.51 12.13
N GLY A 34 7.45 4.51 12.96
CA GLY A 34 8.16 3.24 12.98
C GLY A 34 8.03 2.46 11.67
N ILE A 35 6.85 2.45 11.07
CA ILE A 35 6.61 1.79 9.77
C ILE A 35 7.33 2.52 8.63
N LEU A 36 7.35 3.85 8.63
CA LEU A 36 8.09 4.61 7.63
C LEU A 36 9.60 4.37 7.75
N MET A 37 10.12 4.37 8.97
CA MET A 37 11.52 3.99 9.21
C MET A 37 11.81 2.57 8.74
N ALA A 38 10.95 1.60 9.09
CA ALA A 38 11.09 0.22 8.66
C ALA A 38 11.04 0.08 7.13
N PHE A 39 10.20 0.88 6.46
CA PHE A 39 10.11 0.94 5.01
C PHE A 39 11.46 1.34 4.39
N PHE A 40 12.03 2.45 4.79
CA PHE A 40 13.34 2.90 4.29
C PHE A 40 14.49 1.97 4.68
N ILE A 41 14.53 1.51 5.93
CA ILE A 41 15.56 0.57 6.39
C ILE A 41 15.49 -0.74 5.59
N SER A 42 14.30 -1.26 5.32
CA SER A 42 14.15 -2.49 4.54
C SER A 42 14.61 -2.33 3.09
N GLN A 43 14.39 -1.15 2.48
CA GLN A 43 14.91 -0.85 1.15
C GLN A 43 16.44 -0.81 1.14
N LEU A 44 17.06 -0.09 2.09
CA LEU A 44 18.51 -0.02 2.21
C LEU A 44 19.12 -1.41 2.48
N LEU A 45 18.54 -2.15 3.40
CA LEU A 45 18.98 -3.51 3.73
C LEU A 45 18.83 -4.44 2.53
N GLY A 46 17.72 -4.34 1.81
CA GLY A 46 17.47 -5.11 0.58
C GLY A 46 18.50 -4.83 -0.51
N VAL A 47 18.79 -3.54 -0.78
CA VAL A 47 19.82 -3.14 -1.75
C VAL A 47 21.20 -3.63 -1.32
N TYR A 48 21.54 -3.51 -0.02
CA TYR A 48 22.81 -3.97 0.50
C TYR A 48 22.98 -5.49 0.33
N ILE A 49 22.01 -6.28 0.77
CA ILE A 49 22.07 -7.75 0.68
C ILE A 49 22.11 -8.19 -0.78
N ALA A 50 21.17 -7.71 -1.60
CA ALA A 50 21.11 -8.06 -3.00
C ALA A 50 22.36 -7.60 -3.77
N GLY A 51 22.85 -6.39 -3.48
CA GLY A 51 24.07 -5.85 -4.09
C GLY A 51 25.31 -6.67 -3.78
N LYS A 52 25.44 -7.13 -2.53
CA LYS A 52 26.54 -8.06 -2.16
C LYS A 52 26.47 -9.38 -2.91
N LEU A 53 25.28 -9.86 -3.22
CA LEU A 53 25.10 -11.15 -3.91
C LEU A 53 25.24 -11.05 -5.43
N VAL A 54 24.87 -9.92 -6.03
CA VAL A 54 24.69 -9.78 -7.47
C VAL A 54 25.78 -8.95 -8.13
N LEU A 55 26.23 -7.85 -7.50
CA LEU A 55 27.19 -6.94 -8.11
C LEU A 55 28.59 -7.56 -8.19
N PRO A 56 29.32 -7.31 -9.30
CA PRO A 56 30.71 -7.76 -9.42
C PRO A 56 31.61 -7.06 -8.38
N PRO A 57 32.78 -7.65 -8.02
CA PRO A 57 33.66 -7.11 -6.98
C PRO A 57 34.03 -5.63 -7.13
N ALA A 58 34.18 -5.15 -8.35
CA ALA A 58 34.49 -3.75 -8.64
C ALA A 58 33.36 -2.76 -8.24
N LYS A 59 32.11 -3.25 -8.13
CA LYS A 59 30.92 -2.47 -7.80
C LYS A 59 30.36 -2.75 -6.40
N ASN A 60 30.98 -3.65 -5.65
CA ASN A 60 30.53 -4.01 -4.29
C ASN A 60 31.66 -3.94 -3.25
N SER A 61 32.76 -3.23 -3.54
CA SER A 61 33.93 -3.13 -2.68
C SER A 61 33.65 -2.34 -1.40
N THR A 62 32.85 -1.28 -1.50
CA THR A 62 32.42 -0.46 -0.35
C THR A 62 30.91 -0.45 -0.23
N MET A 63 30.40 -0.02 0.95
CA MET A 63 28.97 0.17 1.14
C MET A 63 28.43 1.27 0.21
N ALA A 64 29.19 2.34 -0.02
CA ALA A 64 28.81 3.42 -0.94
C ALA A 64 28.69 2.91 -2.37
N ASP A 65 29.61 2.06 -2.83
CA ASP A 65 29.54 1.43 -4.17
C ASP A 65 28.26 0.60 -4.31
N ILE A 66 27.93 -0.20 -3.30
CA ILE A 66 26.74 -1.06 -3.33
C ILE A 66 25.48 -0.22 -3.49
N PHE A 67 25.33 0.86 -2.71
CA PHE A 67 24.16 1.72 -2.83
C PHE A 67 24.13 2.49 -4.14
N PHE A 68 25.25 3.01 -4.60
CA PHE A 68 25.34 3.76 -5.86
C PHE A 68 25.00 2.88 -7.07
N PHE A 69 25.67 1.74 -7.20
CA PHE A 69 25.45 0.84 -8.34
C PHE A 69 24.17 0.00 -8.17
N GLY A 70 23.90 -0.48 -6.96
CA GLY A 70 22.75 -1.35 -6.68
C GLY A 70 21.40 -0.67 -6.84
N SER A 71 21.29 0.62 -6.52
CA SER A 71 20.03 1.36 -6.70
C SER A 71 19.66 1.58 -8.18
N ASN A 72 20.59 1.38 -9.10
CA ASN A 72 20.38 1.49 -10.54
C ASN A 72 20.47 0.13 -11.26
N ASP A 73 20.67 -0.96 -10.52
CA ASP A 73 20.71 -2.32 -11.07
C ASP A 73 19.35 -3.01 -10.89
N GLY A 74 18.71 -3.38 -12.01
CA GLY A 74 17.37 -3.94 -11.99
C GLY A 74 17.26 -5.29 -11.28
N THR A 75 18.33 -6.10 -11.27
CA THR A 75 18.34 -7.37 -10.51
C THR A 75 18.42 -7.10 -9.00
N VAL A 76 19.31 -6.17 -8.60
CA VAL A 76 19.45 -5.76 -7.19
C VAL A 76 18.14 -5.15 -6.68
N VAL A 77 17.55 -4.22 -7.45
CA VAL A 77 16.28 -3.57 -7.07
C VAL A 77 15.15 -4.59 -6.97
N SER A 78 15.03 -5.51 -7.93
CA SER A 78 14.00 -6.55 -7.88
C SER A 78 14.12 -7.45 -6.65
N LEU A 79 15.32 -7.89 -6.32
CA LEU A 79 15.57 -8.69 -5.13
C LEU A 79 15.37 -7.87 -3.84
N SER A 80 15.73 -6.59 -3.84
CA SER A 80 15.50 -5.70 -2.69
C SER A 80 14.01 -5.51 -2.38
N ILE A 81 13.17 -5.40 -3.42
CA ILE A 81 11.70 -5.36 -3.29
C ILE A 81 11.18 -6.64 -2.63
N MET A 82 11.68 -7.80 -3.03
CA MET A 82 11.28 -9.09 -2.44
C MET A 82 11.70 -9.20 -0.97
N ILE A 83 12.94 -8.81 -0.65
CA ILE A 83 13.45 -8.78 0.73
C ILE A 83 12.62 -7.81 1.57
N GLY A 84 12.38 -6.60 1.05
CA GLY A 84 11.54 -5.59 1.68
C GLY A 84 10.13 -6.09 1.95
N CYS A 85 9.52 -6.78 0.99
CA CYS A 85 8.19 -7.39 1.14
C CYS A 85 8.17 -8.36 2.34
N VAL A 86 9.11 -9.29 2.41
CA VAL A 86 9.16 -10.27 3.52
C VAL A 86 9.29 -9.56 4.87
N LEU A 87 10.20 -8.58 4.97
CA LEU A 87 10.44 -7.84 6.22
C LEU A 87 9.22 -7.02 6.63
N LEU A 88 8.65 -6.25 5.72
CA LEU A 88 7.54 -5.33 6.01
C LEU A 88 6.22 -6.07 6.29
N VAL A 89 5.97 -7.18 5.58
CA VAL A 89 4.84 -8.07 5.88
C VAL A 89 5.02 -8.68 7.26
N ALA A 90 6.20 -9.22 7.57
CA ALA A 90 6.47 -9.82 8.87
C ALA A 90 6.32 -8.81 10.02
N ILE A 91 6.89 -7.61 9.88
CA ILE A 91 6.76 -6.53 10.88
C ILE A 91 5.29 -6.14 11.07
N SER A 92 4.53 -5.95 9.98
CA SER A 92 3.12 -5.57 10.05
C SER A 92 2.27 -6.62 10.77
N LEU A 93 2.45 -7.90 10.43
CA LEU A 93 1.74 -9.01 11.09
C LEU A 93 2.13 -9.13 12.57
N LEU A 94 3.42 -8.99 12.87
CA LEU A 94 3.95 -9.07 14.23
C LEU A 94 3.38 -7.95 15.12
N VAL A 95 3.38 -6.72 14.64
CA VAL A 95 2.86 -5.56 15.38
C VAL A 95 1.37 -5.74 15.70
N ILE A 96 0.56 -6.17 14.73
CA ILE A 96 -0.87 -6.46 14.95
C ILE A 96 -1.02 -7.56 16.02
N ARG A 97 -0.22 -8.61 15.94
CA ARG A 97 -0.30 -9.77 16.84
C ARG A 97 0.13 -9.42 18.28
N ILE A 98 1.22 -8.67 18.44
CA ILE A 98 1.69 -8.19 19.76
C ILE A 98 0.62 -7.31 20.44
N ARG A 99 -0.13 -6.54 19.64
CA ARG A 99 -1.25 -5.72 20.16
C ARG A 99 -2.53 -6.53 20.41
N GLY A 100 -2.50 -7.84 20.23
CA GLY A 100 -3.68 -8.72 20.45
C GLY A 100 -4.69 -8.69 19.30
N GLY A 101 -4.34 -8.14 18.14
CA GLY A 101 -5.20 -8.10 16.97
C GLY A 101 -5.17 -9.39 16.16
N ASN A 102 -6.28 -9.67 15.45
CA ASN A 102 -6.33 -10.68 14.41
C ASN A 102 -5.95 -10.05 13.07
N SER A 103 -4.82 -10.45 12.49
CA SER A 103 -4.28 -9.85 11.27
C SER A 103 -5.24 -9.91 10.09
N ARG A 104 -5.93 -11.03 9.88
CA ARG A 104 -6.89 -11.18 8.78
C ARG A 104 -8.07 -10.20 8.91
N GLN A 105 -8.57 -10.00 10.12
CA GLN A 105 -9.67 -9.07 10.40
C GLN A 105 -9.18 -7.62 10.34
N TYR A 106 -8.04 -7.32 10.95
CA TYR A 106 -7.49 -5.96 11.03
C TYR A 106 -7.11 -5.40 9.66
N LEU A 107 -6.46 -6.22 8.85
CA LEU A 107 -6.10 -5.89 7.47
C LEU A 107 -7.29 -6.02 6.51
N ALA A 108 -8.43 -6.58 6.95
CA ALA A 108 -9.59 -6.90 6.12
C ALA A 108 -9.25 -7.77 4.88
N LEU A 109 -8.50 -8.84 5.11
CA LEU A 109 -8.17 -9.84 4.09
C LEU A 109 -9.38 -10.75 3.88
N LYS A 110 -10.35 -10.27 3.10
CA LYS A 110 -11.62 -10.98 2.80
C LYS A 110 -12.01 -10.73 1.34
N PRO A 111 -12.82 -11.65 0.75
CA PRO A 111 -13.37 -11.46 -0.59
C PRO A 111 -14.19 -10.16 -0.70
N PHE A 112 -14.35 -9.66 -1.92
CA PHE A 112 -15.17 -8.50 -2.26
C PHE A 112 -16.18 -8.84 -3.35
N SER A 113 -17.23 -8.01 -3.49
CA SER A 113 -18.24 -8.15 -4.51
C SER A 113 -17.67 -7.89 -5.91
N LEU A 114 -17.96 -8.76 -6.86
CA LEU A 114 -17.54 -8.62 -8.26
C LEU A 114 -18.07 -7.30 -8.87
N ALA A 115 -19.30 -6.92 -8.55
CA ALA A 115 -19.90 -5.66 -9.03
C ALA A 115 -19.10 -4.44 -8.53
N VAL A 116 -18.68 -4.45 -7.26
CA VAL A 116 -17.81 -3.39 -6.70
C VAL A 116 -16.44 -3.43 -7.38
N GLY A 117 -15.89 -4.62 -7.62
CA GLY A 117 -14.60 -4.78 -8.32
C GLY A 117 -14.63 -4.20 -9.73
N ILE A 118 -15.66 -4.53 -10.53
CA ILE A 118 -15.85 -3.99 -11.89
C ILE A 118 -16.03 -2.46 -11.87
N GLY A 119 -16.85 -1.94 -10.96
CA GLY A 119 -17.05 -0.48 -10.84
C GLY A 119 -15.76 0.24 -10.48
N MET A 120 -14.95 -0.29 -9.58
CA MET A 120 -13.66 0.30 -9.20
C MET A 120 -12.60 0.15 -10.29
N LEU A 121 -12.60 -0.95 -11.03
CA LEU A 121 -11.75 -1.11 -12.23
C LEU A 121 -12.11 -0.06 -13.29
N GLY A 122 -13.41 0.18 -13.52
CA GLY A 122 -13.88 1.25 -14.43
C GLY A 122 -13.38 2.63 -13.99
N LEU A 123 -13.48 2.96 -12.70
CA LEU A 123 -12.94 4.22 -12.17
C LEU A 123 -11.41 4.32 -12.36
N LEU A 124 -10.67 3.24 -12.11
CA LEU A 124 -9.23 3.19 -12.35
C LEU A 124 -8.90 3.43 -13.83
N LEU A 125 -9.62 2.79 -14.76
CA LEU A 125 -9.39 2.97 -16.19
C LEU A 125 -9.67 4.42 -16.64
N VAL A 126 -10.72 5.05 -16.15
CA VAL A 126 -10.99 6.48 -16.41
C VAL A 126 -9.84 7.36 -15.90
N PHE A 127 -9.35 7.09 -14.70
CA PHE A 127 -8.19 7.78 -14.15
C PHE A 127 -6.94 7.58 -15.01
N MET A 128 -6.64 6.35 -15.40
CA MET A 128 -5.46 6.02 -16.21
C MET A 128 -5.49 6.72 -17.57
N ILE A 129 -6.65 6.73 -18.25
CA ILE A 129 -6.83 7.43 -19.53
C ILE A 129 -6.64 8.94 -19.34
N GLY A 130 -7.27 9.52 -18.32
CA GLY A 130 -7.15 10.95 -18.02
C GLY A 130 -5.73 11.35 -17.63
N SER A 131 -5.07 10.56 -16.78
CA SER A 131 -3.67 10.76 -16.39
C SER A 131 -2.72 10.66 -17.58
N GLN A 132 -2.92 9.68 -18.46
CA GLN A 132 -2.12 9.53 -19.68
C GLN A 132 -2.31 10.70 -20.65
N ALA A 133 -3.54 11.14 -20.85
CA ALA A 133 -3.81 12.31 -21.68
C ALA A 133 -3.13 13.57 -21.12
N LEU A 134 -3.20 13.77 -19.80
CA LEU A 134 -2.54 14.91 -19.14
C LEU A 134 -1.00 14.81 -19.23
N THR A 135 -0.43 13.61 -19.05
CA THR A 135 0.99 13.34 -19.22
C THR A 135 1.47 13.74 -20.61
N TYR A 136 0.71 13.36 -21.63
CA TYR A 136 0.99 13.73 -23.04
C TYR A 136 0.88 15.24 -23.26
N LEU A 137 -0.18 15.89 -22.77
CA LEU A 137 -0.38 17.33 -22.93
C LEU A 137 0.69 18.18 -22.23
N LEU A 138 1.28 17.67 -21.16
CA LEU A 138 2.33 18.35 -20.38
C LEU A 138 3.74 17.95 -20.80
N ASP A 139 3.89 17.12 -21.83
CA ASP A 139 5.18 16.60 -22.33
C ASP A 139 6.02 15.98 -21.21
N LYS A 140 5.41 15.08 -20.41
CA LYS A 140 6.07 14.39 -19.30
C LYS A 140 6.46 12.97 -19.66
N SER A 141 7.53 12.47 -19.05
CA SER A 141 8.03 11.11 -19.23
C SER A 141 8.26 10.44 -17.87
N PRO A 142 7.19 10.04 -17.15
CA PRO A 142 7.27 9.60 -15.76
C PRO A 142 7.96 8.24 -15.59
N LEU A 143 8.15 7.46 -16.65
CA LEU A 143 8.72 6.12 -16.57
C LEU A 143 10.24 6.06 -16.83
N LEU A 144 10.92 7.21 -16.98
CA LEU A 144 12.36 7.28 -17.24
C LEU A 144 13.21 6.56 -16.16
N PHE A 145 12.73 6.49 -14.92
CA PHE A 145 13.44 5.80 -13.85
C PHE A 145 13.51 4.28 -14.06
N VAL A 146 12.66 3.71 -14.92
CA VAL A 146 12.63 2.28 -15.24
C VAL A 146 13.77 1.90 -16.19
N ASP A 147 14.24 2.83 -17.04
CA ASP A 147 15.26 2.56 -18.05
C ASP A 147 16.53 1.88 -17.51
N PRO A 148 17.23 2.43 -16.50
CA PRO A 148 18.44 1.80 -15.98
C PRO A 148 18.17 0.42 -15.38
N LEU A 149 17.00 0.22 -14.79
CA LEU A 149 16.60 -1.06 -14.21
C LEU A 149 16.33 -2.11 -15.29
N TYR A 150 15.63 -1.71 -16.36
CA TYR A 150 15.32 -2.58 -17.49
C TYR A 150 16.59 -3.02 -18.23
N GLN A 151 17.53 -2.10 -18.45
CA GLN A 151 18.77 -2.37 -19.16
C GLN A 151 19.75 -3.27 -18.38
N SER A 152 19.67 -3.29 -17.05
CA SER A 152 20.61 -4.01 -16.18
C SER A 152 20.03 -5.29 -15.56
N VAL A 153 18.70 -5.50 -15.60
CA VAL A 153 18.10 -6.68 -15.01
C VAL A 153 18.49 -7.97 -15.73
N SER A 154 18.80 -9.02 -14.97
CA SER A 154 19.12 -10.34 -15.50
C SER A 154 17.93 -11.01 -16.20
N SER A 155 16.72 -10.68 -15.80
CA SER A 155 15.47 -11.16 -16.38
C SER A 155 14.38 -10.11 -16.26
N VAL A 156 13.78 -9.72 -17.38
CA VAL A 156 12.66 -8.77 -17.41
C VAL A 156 11.46 -9.28 -16.57
N TRP A 157 11.24 -10.59 -16.56
CA TRP A 157 10.18 -11.20 -15.75
C TRP A 157 10.41 -11.02 -14.25
N LEU A 158 11.67 -11.01 -13.80
CA LEU A 158 12.01 -10.72 -12.40
C LEU A 158 11.62 -9.28 -12.04
N LEU A 159 11.93 -8.32 -12.89
CA LEU A 159 11.56 -6.91 -12.71
C LEU A 159 10.04 -6.74 -12.70
N ILE A 160 9.34 -7.33 -13.67
CA ILE A 160 7.87 -7.30 -13.74
C ILE A 160 7.28 -7.89 -12.46
N PHE A 161 7.71 -9.07 -12.04
CA PHE A 161 7.19 -9.72 -10.84
C PHE A 161 7.41 -8.86 -9.59
N ALA A 162 8.60 -8.30 -9.42
CA ALA A 162 8.92 -7.46 -8.27
C ALA A 162 8.07 -6.17 -8.26
N MET A 163 8.04 -5.41 -9.36
CA MET A 163 7.41 -4.09 -9.38
C MET A 163 5.89 -4.14 -9.58
N VAL A 164 5.38 -5.14 -10.31
CA VAL A 164 3.95 -5.22 -10.64
C VAL A 164 3.17 -6.03 -9.61
N ILE A 165 3.77 -7.08 -9.04
CA ILE A 165 3.06 -7.98 -8.12
C ILE A 165 3.49 -7.76 -6.67
N VAL A 166 4.80 -7.85 -6.39
CA VAL A 166 5.32 -7.89 -5.03
C VAL A 166 5.21 -6.53 -4.34
N ALA A 167 5.61 -5.45 -5.02
CA ALA A 167 5.55 -4.10 -4.44
C ALA A 167 4.12 -3.70 -4.03
N PRO A 168 3.08 -3.81 -4.88
CA PRO A 168 1.71 -3.51 -4.50
C PRO A 168 1.21 -4.27 -3.27
N ILE A 169 1.62 -5.51 -3.07
CA ILE A 169 1.16 -6.33 -1.94
C ILE A 169 1.56 -5.70 -0.60
N TYR A 170 2.84 -5.45 -0.38
CA TYR A 170 3.27 -4.90 0.91
C TYR A 170 2.92 -3.42 1.07
N GLU A 171 2.91 -2.65 -0.02
CA GLU A 171 2.52 -1.25 0.02
C GLU A 171 1.06 -1.09 0.43
N GLU A 172 0.13 -1.80 -0.21
CA GLU A 172 -1.27 -1.74 0.16
C GLU A 172 -1.51 -2.31 1.57
N MET A 173 -0.76 -3.35 1.97
CA MET A 173 -0.87 -3.91 3.31
C MET A 173 -0.44 -2.91 4.39
N ILE A 174 0.59 -2.11 4.14
CA ILE A 174 1.03 -1.05 5.05
C ILE A 174 0.03 0.11 5.04
N PHE A 175 -0.25 0.68 3.86
CA PHE A 175 -0.95 1.95 3.76
C PHE A 175 -2.46 1.79 3.90
N ARG A 176 -3.10 0.81 3.21
CA ARG A 176 -4.57 0.59 3.25
C ARG A 176 -4.97 -0.51 4.22
N GLY A 177 -4.03 -1.34 4.64
CA GLY A 177 -4.23 -2.33 5.70
C GLY A 177 -3.96 -1.74 7.08
N LEU A 178 -2.68 -1.63 7.46
CA LEU A 178 -2.24 -1.33 8.82
C LEU A 178 -2.50 0.13 9.22
N LEU A 179 -1.90 1.09 8.52
CA LEU A 179 -1.96 2.51 8.89
C LEU A 179 -3.38 3.07 8.73
N TRP A 180 -4.05 2.77 7.62
CA TRP A 180 -5.43 3.21 7.40
C TRP A 180 -6.36 2.72 8.50
N SER A 181 -6.29 1.44 8.88
CA SER A 181 -7.12 0.88 9.95
C SER A 181 -6.82 1.52 11.30
N ALA A 182 -5.55 1.72 11.63
CA ALA A 182 -5.13 2.35 12.88
C ALA A 182 -5.62 3.81 12.99
N ILE A 183 -5.59 4.57 11.89
CA ILE A 183 -6.07 5.96 11.86
C ILE A 183 -7.60 6.00 11.93
N VAL A 184 -8.31 5.14 11.19
CA VAL A 184 -9.79 5.07 11.22
C VAL A 184 -10.30 4.89 12.64
N GLU A 185 -9.68 4.02 13.43
CA GLU A 185 -10.08 3.74 14.81
C GLU A 185 -10.03 5.00 15.70
N GLN A 186 -9.09 5.94 15.43
CA GLN A 186 -8.95 7.16 16.23
C GLN A 186 -10.06 8.20 15.98
N PHE A 187 -10.61 8.21 14.78
CA PHE A 187 -11.62 9.19 14.34
C PHE A 187 -13.02 8.60 14.23
N THR A 188 -13.22 7.35 14.70
CA THR A 188 -14.52 6.69 14.76
C THR A 188 -14.99 6.66 16.21
N SER A 189 -15.99 7.46 16.57
CA SER A 189 -16.61 7.45 17.90
C SER A 189 -18.14 7.40 17.76
N PRO A 190 -18.90 7.18 18.86
CA PRO A 190 -20.35 7.32 18.83
C PRO A 190 -20.83 8.70 18.35
N THR A 191 -20.02 9.74 18.58
CA THR A 191 -20.29 11.13 18.22
C THR A 191 -19.89 11.48 16.79
N TYR A 192 -18.95 10.71 16.18
CA TYR A 192 -18.47 10.96 14.82
C TYR A 192 -18.86 9.81 13.90
N SER A 193 -19.34 10.14 12.71
CA SER A 193 -19.70 9.13 11.70
C SER A 193 -18.49 8.29 11.27
N LYS A 194 -18.73 7.03 10.90
CA LYS A 194 -17.70 6.16 10.32
C LYS A 194 -17.02 6.78 9.11
N HIS A 195 -17.71 7.66 8.36
CA HIS A 195 -17.18 8.37 7.21
C HIS A 195 -16.01 9.30 7.57
N ARG A 196 -16.08 9.98 8.73
CA ARG A 196 -15.01 10.90 9.14
C ARG A 196 -13.67 10.15 9.32
N GLY A 197 -13.67 9.03 10.02
CA GLY A 197 -12.47 8.21 10.18
C GLY A 197 -11.89 7.74 8.84
N ALA A 198 -12.78 7.26 7.95
CA ALA A 198 -12.36 6.80 6.62
C ALA A 198 -11.77 7.93 5.76
N VAL A 199 -12.37 9.13 5.78
CA VAL A 199 -11.87 10.29 5.03
C VAL A 199 -10.50 10.72 5.56
N VAL A 200 -10.36 10.91 6.88
CA VAL A 200 -9.07 11.31 7.49
C VAL A 200 -7.99 10.28 7.17
N ALA A 201 -8.25 9.00 7.39
CA ALA A 201 -7.29 7.93 7.11
C ALA A 201 -6.91 7.90 5.63
N SER A 202 -7.88 8.07 4.71
CA SER A 202 -7.63 8.06 3.27
C SER A 202 -6.75 9.23 2.84
N VAL A 203 -7.02 10.44 3.32
CA VAL A 203 -6.20 11.62 3.00
C VAL A 203 -4.79 11.46 3.56
N VAL A 204 -4.66 11.14 4.85
CA VAL A 204 -3.35 11.03 5.52
C VAL A 204 -2.49 9.94 4.87
N THR A 205 -3.03 8.72 4.70
CA THR A 205 -2.23 7.63 4.11
C THR A 205 -1.91 7.85 2.64
N SER A 206 -2.77 8.53 1.87
CA SER A 206 -2.50 8.87 0.47
C SER A 206 -1.40 9.91 0.32
N LEU A 207 -1.38 10.93 1.19
CA LEU A 207 -0.31 11.93 1.19
C LEU A 207 1.03 11.31 1.59
N ILE A 208 1.07 10.49 2.64
CA ILE A 208 2.29 9.79 3.05
C ILE A 208 2.77 8.87 1.93
N PHE A 209 1.88 8.09 1.34
CA PHE A 209 2.20 7.19 0.23
C PHE A 209 2.81 7.91 -0.96
N ALA A 210 2.26 9.07 -1.33
CA ALA A 210 2.79 9.85 -2.45
C ALA A 210 4.17 10.48 -2.12
N VAL A 211 4.33 11.01 -0.91
CA VAL A 211 5.58 11.69 -0.51
C VAL A 211 6.78 10.74 -0.42
N ILE A 212 6.57 9.46 -0.09
CA ILE A 212 7.69 8.49 -0.06
C ILE A 212 8.22 8.11 -1.45
N HIS A 213 7.49 8.47 -2.51
CA HIS A 213 7.90 8.25 -3.90
C HIS A 213 8.85 9.36 -4.39
N VAL A 214 9.95 9.57 -3.65
CA VAL A 214 10.92 10.66 -3.84
C VAL A 214 11.64 10.66 -5.20
N GLN A 215 11.57 9.57 -5.95
CA GLN A 215 12.14 9.46 -7.30
C GLN A 215 11.34 10.24 -8.36
N TYR A 216 10.11 10.69 -8.01
CA TYR A 216 9.21 11.38 -8.93
C TYR A 216 9.18 12.89 -8.70
N GLY A 217 8.83 13.65 -9.74
CA GLY A 217 8.57 15.08 -9.66
C GLY A 217 7.19 15.42 -9.08
N ILE A 218 6.91 16.70 -8.90
CA ILE A 218 5.65 17.18 -8.27
C ILE A 218 4.42 16.75 -9.08
N TYR A 219 4.52 16.72 -10.40
CA TYR A 219 3.43 16.28 -11.26
C TYR A 219 3.06 14.81 -10.97
N GLU A 220 4.04 13.94 -10.99
CA GLU A 220 3.87 12.50 -10.75
C GLU A 220 3.39 12.25 -9.32
N ILE A 221 3.95 12.94 -8.32
CA ILE A 221 3.49 12.86 -6.93
C ILE A 221 2.01 13.24 -6.83
N SER A 222 1.57 14.28 -7.55
CA SER A 222 0.17 14.69 -7.57
C SER A 222 -0.74 13.60 -8.16
N THR A 223 -0.32 12.94 -9.23
CA THR A 223 -1.06 11.81 -9.82
C THR A 223 -1.10 10.61 -8.88
N ILE A 224 -0.02 10.34 -8.15
CA ILE A 224 0.04 9.28 -7.13
C ILE A 224 -0.91 9.57 -5.97
N VAL A 225 -1.08 10.82 -5.53
CA VAL A 225 -2.08 11.19 -4.51
C VAL A 225 -3.50 10.80 -4.97
N VAL A 226 -3.86 11.15 -6.20
CA VAL A 226 -5.20 10.82 -6.73
C VAL A 226 -5.38 9.30 -6.85
N LEU A 227 -4.40 8.59 -7.38
CA LEU A 227 -4.41 7.13 -7.46
C LEU A 227 -4.54 6.48 -6.09
N ALA A 228 -3.79 6.98 -5.11
CA ALA A 228 -3.83 6.52 -3.72
C ALA A 228 -5.22 6.71 -3.08
N LEU A 229 -5.90 7.82 -3.37
CA LEU A 229 -7.28 8.07 -2.94
C LEU A 229 -8.26 7.10 -3.61
N ILE A 230 -8.07 6.75 -4.88
CA ILE A 230 -8.87 5.71 -5.57
C ILE A 230 -8.70 4.35 -4.86
N PHE A 231 -7.48 3.97 -4.46
CA PHE A 231 -7.24 2.74 -3.72
C PHE A 231 -7.89 2.76 -2.33
N CYS A 232 -7.85 3.91 -1.63
CA CYS A 232 -8.58 4.09 -0.37
C CYS A 232 -10.09 3.99 -0.58
N TYR A 233 -10.64 4.58 -1.64
CA TYR A 233 -12.05 4.48 -1.97
C TYR A 233 -12.46 3.03 -2.26
N ALA A 234 -11.63 2.27 -3.01
CA ALA A 234 -11.81 0.83 -3.23
C ALA A 234 -11.84 0.06 -1.91
N ARG A 235 -10.92 0.39 -0.97
CA ARG A 235 -10.87 -0.18 0.37
C ARG A 235 -12.16 0.05 1.15
N VAL A 236 -12.71 1.26 1.09
CA VAL A 236 -13.95 1.64 1.76
C VAL A 236 -15.16 0.94 1.13
N LYS A 237 -15.28 1.00 -0.20
CA LYS A 237 -16.42 0.43 -0.94
C LYS A 237 -16.51 -1.08 -0.87
N SER A 238 -15.38 -1.77 -0.94
CA SER A 238 -15.35 -3.24 -0.87
C SER A 238 -15.31 -3.78 0.56
N GLY A 239 -14.85 -2.97 1.52
CA GLY A 239 -14.49 -3.41 2.85
C GLY A 239 -13.37 -4.45 2.87
N SER A 240 -12.59 -4.57 1.78
CA SER A 240 -11.53 -5.56 1.59
C SER A 240 -10.23 -4.90 1.19
N LEU A 241 -9.10 -5.42 1.68
CA LEU A 241 -7.77 -5.02 1.24
C LEU A 241 -7.39 -5.63 -0.13
N LEU A 242 -8.02 -6.76 -0.49
CA LEU A 242 -7.68 -7.46 -1.73
C LEU A 242 -8.00 -6.63 -2.98
N LEU A 243 -9.06 -5.81 -2.93
CA LEU A 243 -9.42 -4.99 -4.09
C LEU A 243 -8.39 -3.89 -4.39
N PRO A 244 -7.96 -3.03 -3.45
CA PRO A 244 -6.88 -2.08 -3.74
C PRO A 244 -5.57 -2.76 -4.16
N ILE A 245 -5.20 -3.92 -3.59
CA ILE A 245 -4.03 -4.69 -4.08
C ILE A 245 -4.20 -5.04 -5.57
N LEU A 246 -5.35 -5.59 -5.96
CA LEU A 246 -5.62 -5.95 -7.35
C LEU A 246 -5.57 -4.73 -8.28
N LEU A 247 -6.20 -3.63 -7.88
CA LEU A 247 -6.19 -2.38 -8.68
C LEU A 247 -4.78 -1.81 -8.82
N HIS A 248 -3.96 -1.88 -7.77
CA HIS A 248 -2.57 -1.43 -7.80
C HIS A 248 -1.73 -2.31 -8.74
N ILE A 249 -1.91 -3.63 -8.69
CA ILE A 249 -1.29 -4.58 -9.65
C ILE A 249 -1.68 -4.23 -11.09
N VAL A 250 -2.96 -3.96 -11.35
CA VAL A 250 -3.44 -3.58 -12.69
C VAL A 250 -2.79 -2.26 -13.14
N ASN A 251 -2.73 -1.26 -12.26
CA ASN A 251 -2.09 0.03 -12.57
C ASN A 251 -0.60 -0.14 -12.92
N ASN A 252 0.16 -0.83 -12.07
CA ASN A 252 1.59 -1.05 -12.29
C ASN A 252 1.85 -1.94 -13.51
N GLY A 253 0.98 -2.94 -13.76
CA GLY A 253 1.03 -3.77 -14.95
C GLY A 253 0.81 -2.97 -16.23
N ALA A 254 -0.16 -2.06 -16.25
CA ALA A 254 -0.41 -1.20 -17.40
C ALA A 254 0.74 -0.21 -17.65
N ALA A 255 1.31 0.38 -16.57
CA ALA A 255 2.48 1.26 -16.68
C ALA A 255 3.70 0.50 -17.24
N MET A 256 3.95 -0.70 -16.74
CA MET A 256 5.04 -1.55 -17.24
C MET A 256 4.81 -1.98 -18.70
N TRP A 257 3.59 -2.35 -19.06
CA TRP A 257 3.23 -2.65 -20.45
C TRP A 257 3.46 -1.45 -21.37
N GLN A 258 3.04 -0.26 -20.95
CA GLN A 258 3.27 0.97 -21.72
C GLN A 258 4.76 1.22 -21.93
N TYR A 259 5.59 1.06 -20.89
CA TYR A 259 7.03 1.21 -20.98
C TYR A 259 7.63 0.24 -22.00
N LEU A 260 7.30 -1.06 -21.91
CA LEU A 260 7.79 -2.09 -22.82
C LEU A 260 7.37 -1.84 -24.28
N ALA A 261 6.13 -1.36 -24.49
CA ALA A 261 5.65 -1.04 -25.84
C ALA A 261 6.34 0.17 -26.47
N GLN A 262 6.92 1.08 -25.68
CA GLN A 262 7.70 2.23 -26.17
C GLN A 262 9.17 1.90 -26.44
N THR A 263 9.68 0.82 -25.84
CA THR A 263 11.08 0.41 -25.96
C THR A 263 11.30 -0.77 -26.93
N ALA A 264 10.22 -1.41 -27.38
CA ALA A 264 10.23 -2.50 -28.37
C ALA A 264 10.28 -1.96 -29.81
#